data_736b119e61581729b9b2c946d85f6159
#
_entry.id   736b119e61581729b9b2c946d85f6159
#
_cell.length_a   1.000
_cell.length_b   1.000
_cell.length_c   1.000
_cell.angle_alpha   90.00
_cell.angle_beta   90.00
_cell.angle_gamma   90.00
#
_symmetry.space_group_name_H-M   'P 1'
#
loop_
_entity.id
_entity.type
_entity.pdbx_description
1 polymer ?
#
loop_
_entity_poly.entity_id
_entity_poly.type
_entity_poly.pdbx_seq_one_letter_code
_entity_poly.pdbx_strand_id
1 'polypeptide(L)'
;ALSHGHIEQLEIQLKAEVDSLLALAEQADQSAVPDGMNLPAEIARRQARLDAMAAAKVKIEERAQVRFEKEQAEYESKLARREAKTKESGKKPGGKPPKPPTAGPKAQDQLNLTDEESRIMPVAGGGFEQAYNAQAAVDTTSLLIVTLGVTQACNDKEQVVPMLEQLAVLPKSLGQAKSLLADTGFYSAKNVEACEACRIEPFIAVKRDEPH
;
A
#
# COMPACT_ATOMS: atom_id res chain seq x y z
N ALA A 1 -3.08 -11.51 -7.04
CA ALA A 1 -3.75 -10.87 -5.91
C ALA A 1 -5.27 -11.00 -6.05
N LEU A 2 -5.96 -11.04 -4.93
CA LEU A 2 -7.42 -11.03 -4.88
C LEU A 2 -7.92 -9.76 -4.20
N SER A 3 -8.90 -9.09 -4.81
CA SER A 3 -9.57 -7.95 -4.19
C SER A 3 -10.64 -8.41 -3.20
N HIS A 4 -10.95 -7.60 -2.19
CA HIS A 4 -11.97 -7.88 -1.19
C HIS A 4 -13.33 -8.22 -1.83
N GLY A 5 -13.81 -7.40 -2.77
CA GLY A 5 -15.07 -7.66 -3.45
C GLY A 5 -15.06 -8.93 -4.31
N HIS A 6 -13.91 -9.33 -4.86
CA HIS A 6 -13.79 -10.58 -5.61
C HIS A 6 -13.75 -11.80 -4.68
N ILE A 7 -13.12 -11.68 -3.52
CA ILE A 7 -13.13 -12.74 -2.49
C ILE A 7 -14.56 -13.06 -2.07
N GLU A 8 -15.40 -12.05 -1.79
CA GLU A 8 -16.79 -12.27 -1.39
C GLU A 8 -17.59 -13.06 -2.45
N GLN A 9 -17.40 -12.73 -3.72
CA GLN A 9 -18.05 -13.46 -4.83
C GLN A 9 -17.55 -14.89 -4.96
N LEU A 10 -16.24 -15.10 -4.88
CA LEU A 10 -15.64 -16.43 -4.96
C LEU A 10 -15.99 -17.32 -3.77
N GLU A 11 -16.14 -16.78 -2.57
CA GLU A 11 -16.59 -17.55 -1.40
C GLU A 11 -17.97 -18.17 -1.63
N ILE A 12 -18.90 -17.39 -2.17
CA ILE A 12 -20.26 -17.88 -2.47
C ILE A 12 -20.19 -19.00 -3.51
N GLN A 13 -19.44 -18.80 -4.58
CA GLN A 13 -19.29 -19.78 -5.65
C GLN A 13 -18.64 -21.07 -5.14
N LEU A 14 -17.52 -20.99 -4.41
CA LEU A 14 -16.80 -22.16 -3.92
C LEU A 14 -17.59 -22.95 -2.88
N LYS A 15 -18.37 -22.29 -2.02
CA LYS A 15 -19.27 -22.97 -1.09
C LYS A 15 -20.32 -23.78 -1.86
N ALA A 16 -20.96 -23.20 -2.87
CA ALA A 16 -21.91 -23.91 -3.71
C ALA A 16 -21.28 -25.10 -4.47
N GLU A 17 -20.02 -24.95 -4.92
CA GLU A 17 -19.27 -26.05 -5.54
C GLU A 17 -18.96 -27.17 -4.54
N VAL A 18 -18.59 -26.86 -3.30
CA VAL A 18 -18.37 -27.85 -2.23
C VAL A 18 -19.65 -28.59 -1.92
N ASP A 19 -20.75 -27.86 -1.74
CA ASP A 19 -22.08 -28.49 -1.48
C ASP A 19 -22.49 -29.43 -2.62
N SER A 20 -22.26 -29.05 -3.86
CA SER A 20 -22.52 -29.88 -5.04
C SER A 20 -21.65 -31.17 -5.07
N LEU A 21 -20.36 -31.03 -4.69
CA LEU A 21 -19.47 -32.20 -4.62
C LEU A 21 -19.80 -33.13 -3.47
N LEU A 22 -20.27 -32.60 -2.32
CA LEU A 22 -20.76 -33.40 -1.19
C LEU A 22 -22.00 -34.17 -1.59
N ALA A 23 -22.97 -33.54 -2.26
CA ALA A 23 -24.14 -34.19 -2.78
C ALA A 23 -23.81 -35.32 -3.79
N LEU A 24 -22.81 -35.11 -4.66
CA LEU A 24 -22.28 -36.14 -5.56
C LEU A 24 -21.61 -37.28 -4.79
N ALA A 25 -20.89 -37.01 -3.70
CA ALA A 25 -20.26 -38.02 -2.86
C ALA A 25 -21.32 -38.90 -2.16
N GLU A 26 -22.40 -38.32 -1.67
CA GLU A 26 -23.52 -39.03 -1.08
C GLU A 26 -24.24 -39.91 -2.12
N GLN A 27 -24.36 -39.45 -3.36
CA GLN A 27 -24.94 -40.24 -4.46
C GLN A 27 -23.98 -41.33 -4.96
N ALA A 28 -22.66 -41.14 -4.83
CA ALA A 28 -21.66 -42.09 -5.28
C ALA A 28 -21.70 -43.43 -4.51
N ASP A 29 -22.24 -43.45 -3.31
CA ASP A 29 -22.55 -44.68 -2.58
C ASP A 29 -23.67 -45.51 -3.26
N GLN A 30 -24.40 -44.90 -4.20
CA GLN A 30 -25.55 -45.52 -4.89
C GLN A 30 -25.38 -45.60 -6.43
N SER A 31 -24.38 -44.91 -7.02
CA SER A 31 -24.15 -44.88 -8.47
C SER A 31 -22.70 -44.61 -8.81
N ALA A 32 -22.25 -44.97 -10.03
CA ALA A 32 -20.87 -44.78 -10.48
C ALA A 32 -20.49 -43.27 -10.55
N VAL A 33 -19.39 -42.91 -9.92
CA VAL A 33 -18.75 -41.57 -10.03
C VAL A 33 -18.22 -41.42 -11.45
N PRO A 34 -18.26 -40.20 -12.04
CA PRO A 34 -17.62 -39.95 -13.33
C PRO A 34 -16.15 -40.39 -13.35
N ASP A 35 -15.76 -41.13 -14.38
CA ASP A 35 -14.41 -41.68 -14.51
C ASP A 35 -13.32 -40.60 -14.35
N GLY A 36 -12.37 -40.86 -13.42
CA GLY A 36 -11.22 -40.03 -13.20
C GLY A 36 -11.37 -38.88 -12.17
N MET A 37 -12.51 -38.68 -11.55
CA MET A 37 -12.70 -37.67 -10.53
C MET A 37 -12.39 -38.19 -9.13
N ASN A 38 -11.39 -37.63 -8.47
CA ASN A 38 -11.14 -37.90 -7.04
C ASN A 38 -11.89 -36.86 -6.19
N LEU A 39 -13.13 -37.17 -5.82
CA LEU A 39 -14.02 -36.31 -5.05
C LEU A 39 -13.38 -35.78 -3.74
N PRO A 40 -12.75 -36.63 -2.88
CA PRO A 40 -12.10 -36.15 -1.68
C PRO A 40 -10.98 -35.12 -1.96
N ALA A 41 -10.18 -35.33 -3.01
CA ALA A 41 -9.11 -34.41 -3.38
C ALA A 41 -9.68 -33.08 -3.92
N GLU A 42 -10.78 -33.10 -4.66
CA GLU A 42 -11.44 -31.90 -5.18
C GLU A 42 -12.10 -31.08 -4.06
N ILE A 43 -12.75 -31.73 -3.10
CA ILE A 43 -13.30 -31.09 -1.91
C ILE A 43 -12.19 -30.45 -1.06
N ALA A 44 -11.11 -31.21 -0.77
CA ALA A 44 -9.97 -30.72 0.00
C ALA A 44 -9.32 -29.49 -0.66
N ARG A 45 -9.17 -29.49 -1.98
CA ARG A 45 -8.62 -28.35 -2.73
C ARG A 45 -9.48 -27.08 -2.59
N ARG A 46 -10.79 -27.22 -2.69
CA ARG A 46 -11.71 -26.09 -2.54
C ARG A 46 -11.75 -25.56 -1.12
N GLN A 47 -11.74 -26.48 -0.15
CA GLN A 47 -11.68 -26.09 1.27
C GLN A 47 -10.41 -25.33 1.59
N ALA A 48 -9.24 -25.81 1.16
CA ALA A 48 -7.97 -25.10 1.34
C ALA A 48 -7.98 -23.69 0.71
N ARG A 49 -8.67 -23.54 -0.42
CA ARG A 49 -8.83 -22.23 -1.05
C ARG A 49 -9.76 -21.30 -0.27
N LEU A 50 -10.85 -21.82 0.29
CA LEU A 50 -11.74 -21.08 1.19
C LEU A 50 -10.99 -20.60 2.44
N ASP A 51 -10.18 -21.48 3.06
CA ASP A 51 -9.40 -21.14 4.24
C ASP A 51 -8.36 -20.04 3.92
N ALA A 52 -7.68 -20.13 2.78
CA ALA A 52 -6.75 -19.10 2.33
C ALA A 52 -7.45 -17.75 2.07
N MET A 53 -8.66 -17.76 1.52
CA MET A 53 -9.44 -16.54 1.31
C MET A 53 -9.94 -15.95 2.63
N ALA A 54 -10.35 -16.77 3.59
CA ALA A 54 -10.73 -16.32 4.92
C ALA A 54 -9.54 -15.63 5.63
N ALA A 55 -8.36 -16.23 5.58
CA ALA A 55 -7.14 -15.62 6.11
C ALA A 55 -6.80 -14.29 5.41
N ALA A 56 -6.98 -14.21 4.09
CA ALA A 56 -6.77 -12.99 3.33
C ALA A 56 -7.73 -11.87 3.73
N LYS A 57 -9.02 -12.19 3.99
CA LYS A 57 -9.99 -11.20 4.46
C LYS A 57 -9.56 -10.58 5.79
N VAL A 58 -9.17 -11.39 6.77
CA VAL A 58 -8.68 -10.88 8.07
C VAL A 58 -7.55 -9.89 7.87
N LYS A 59 -6.56 -10.19 7.02
CA LYS A 59 -5.45 -9.29 6.74
C LYS A 59 -5.84 -8.02 5.99
N ILE A 60 -6.81 -8.11 5.09
CA ILE A 60 -7.38 -6.92 4.42
C ILE A 60 -8.09 -6.03 5.45
N GLU A 61 -8.84 -6.61 6.37
CA GLU A 61 -9.52 -5.89 7.45
C GLU A 61 -8.53 -5.20 8.41
N GLU A 62 -7.49 -5.90 8.83
CA GLU A 62 -6.41 -5.33 9.65
C GLU A 62 -5.73 -4.12 8.96
N ARG A 63 -5.42 -4.25 7.68
CA ARG A 63 -4.84 -3.14 6.89
C ARG A 63 -5.81 -1.98 6.72
N ALA A 64 -7.09 -2.28 6.53
CA ALA A 64 -8.13 -1.26 6.43
C ALA A 64 -8.28 -0.49 7.75
N GLN A 65 -8.15 -1.17 8.89
CA GLN A 65 -8.16 -0.55 10.20
C GLN A 65 -6.97 0.39 10.41
N VAL A 66 -5.75 -0.06 10.12
CA VAL A 66 -4.54 0.78 10.21
C VAL A 66 -4.65 2.01 9.30
N ARG A 67 -5.16 1.82 8.07
CA ARG A 67 -5.41 2.93 7.15
C ARG A 67 -6.43 3.92 7.74
N PHE A 68 -7.53 3.42 8.28
CA PHE A 68 -8.57 4.26 8.87
C PHE A 68 -8.03 5.09 10.03
N GLU A 69 -7.24 4.52 10.92
CA GLU A 69 -6.62 5.22 12.06
C GLU A 69 -5.68 6.34 11.58
N LYS A 70 -4.85 6.06 10.56
CA LYS A 70 -3.99 7.09 9.95
C LYS A 70 -4.81 8.22 9.31
N GLU A 71 -5.80 7.88 8.48
CA GLU A 71 -6.67 8.84 7.81
C GLU A 71 -7.49 9.66 8.81
N GLN A 72 -7.91 9.06 9.93
CA GLN A 72 -8.64 9.72 11.00
C GLN A 72 -7.77 10.76 11.71
N ALA A 73 -6.55 10.40 12.09
CA ALA A 73 -5.60 11.33 12.70
C ALA A 73 -5.27 12.51 11.77
N GLU A 74 -5.09 12.26 10.47
CA GLU A 74 -4.88 13.31 9.48
C GLU A 74 -6.12 14.21 9.33
N TYR A 75 -7.32 13.64 9.34
CA TYR A 75 -8.56 14.37 9.25
C TYR A 75 -8.72 15.33 10.46
N GLU A 76 -8.51 14.84 11.66
CA GLU A 76 -8.55 15.63 12.88
C GLU A 76 -7.52 16.76 12.89
N SER A 77 -6.30 16.47 12.45
CA SER A 77 -5.25 17.49 12.29
C SER A 77 -5.65 18.58 11.29
N LYS A 78 -6.25 18.20 10.16
CA LYS A 78 -6.74 19.16 9.15
C LYS A 78 -7.89 20.02 9.71
N LEU A 79 -8.80 19.44 10.49
CA LEU A 79 -9.87 20.17 11.16
C LEU A 79 -9.30 21.17 12.16
N ALA A 80 -8.42 20.75 13.06
CA ALA A 80 -7.78 21.61 14.05
C ALA A 80 -7.04 22.79 13.41
N ARG A 81 -6.31 22.56 12.30
CA ARG A 81 -5.67 23.63 11.54
C ARG A 81 -6.67 24.63 10.94
N ARG A 82 -7.82 24.15 10.45
CA ARG A 82 -8.87 25.03 9.92
C ARG A 82 -9.52 25.87 11.02
N GLU A 83 -9.77 25.28 12.17
CA GLU A 83 -10.29 25.99 13.35
C GLU A 83 -9.32 27.05 13.87
N ALA A 84 -8.04 26.71 13.98
CA ALA A 84 -6.99 27.66 14.37
C ALA A 84 -6.95 28.86 13.42
N LYS A 85 -6.94 28.63 12.11
CA LYS A 85 -6.99 29.70 11.10
C LYS A 85 -8.26 30.54 11.18
N THR A 86 -9.40 29.92 11.49
CA THR A 86 -10.67 30.65 11.68
C THR A 86 -10.60 31.58 12.89
N LYS A 87 -10.03 31.09 14.00
CA LYS A 87 -9.85 31.88 15.22
C LYS A 87 -8.88 33.05 15.01
N GLU A 88 -7.80 32.85 14.29
CA GLU A 88 -6.78 33.85 14.02
C GLU A 88 -7.26 34.93 13.04
N SER A 89 -7.92 34.55 11.95
CA SER A 89 -8.32 35.47 10.88
C SER A 89 -9.77 36.01 11.01
N GLY A 90 -10.58 35.45 11.91
CA GLY A 90 -12.00 35.76 12.04
C GLY A 90 -12.87 35.32 10.85
N LYS A 91 -12.25 34.66 9.85
CA LYS A 91 -12.94 34.23 8.61
C LYS A 91 -12.79 32.71 8.41
N LYS A 92 -13.84 32.05 7.92
CA LYS A 92 -13.77 30.64 7.54
C LYS A 92 -12.72 30.43 6.45
N PRO A 93 -11.79 29.49 6.56
CA PRO A 93 -10.82 29.18 5.52
C PRO A 93 -11.52 28.76 4.22
N GLY A 94 -11.04 29.26 3.08
CA GLY A 94 -11.54 28.88 1.77
C GLY A 94 -11.37 27.38 1.45
N GLY A 95 -11.99 26.92 0.38
CA GLY A 95 -11.94 25.54 -0.08
C GLY A 95 -12.94 24.61 0.61
N LYS A 96 -13.09 23.39 0.05
CA LYS A 96 -13.99 22.36 0.58
C LYS A 96 -13.50 21.87 1.94
N PRO A 97 -14.40 21.61 2.91
CA PRO A 97 -14.02 20.98 4.16
C PRO A 97 -13.44 19.58 3.90
N PRO A 98 -12.50 19.10 4.75
CA PRO A 98 -12.02 17.74 4.64
C PRO A 98 -13.17 16.75 4.83
N LYS A 99 -13.14 15.65 4.09
CA LYS A 99 -14.12 14.57 4.24
C LYS A 99 -13.65 13.60 5.32
N PRO A 100 -14.55 13.09 6.16
CA PRO A 100 -14.19 12.07 7.13
C PRO A 100 -13.75 10.79 6.42
N PRO A 101 -12.82 10.03 6.98
CA PRO A 101 -12.44 8.73 6.45
C PRO A 101 -13.57 7.72 6.59
N THR A 102 -13.52 6.67 5.77
CA THR A 102 -14.47 5.56 5.80
C THR A 102 -13.82 4.36 6.45
N ALA A 103 -14.45 3.81 7.48
CA ALA A 103 -14.00 2.60 8.16
C ALA A 103 -14.19 1.35 7.29
N GLY A 104 -13.37 0.33 7.54
CA GLY A 104 -13.46 -0.98 6.92
C GLY A 104 -12.79 -1.11 5.55
N PRO A 105 -12.79 -2.34 5.00
CA PRO A 105 -12.20 -2.62 3.70
C PRO A 105 -12.99 -1.97 2.56
N LYS A 106 -12.27 -1.58 1.53
CA LYS A 106 -12.84 -1.13 0.25
C LYS A 106 -12.86 -2.31 -0.71
N ALA A 107 -13.81 -2.33 -1.65
CA ALA A 107 -13.92 -3.43 -2.62
C ALA A 107 -12.62 -3.67 -3.43
N GLN A 108 -11.84 -2.62 -3.66
CA GLN A 108 -10.55 -2.70 -4.37
C GLN A 108 -9.35 -3.04 -3.49
N ASP A 109 -9.48 -3.12 -2.16
CA ASP A 109 -8.38 -3.53 -1.29
C ASP A 109 -7.97 -4.96 -1.63
N GLN A 110 -6.68 -5.18 -1.81
CA GLN A 110 -6.14 -6.43 -2.34
C GLN A 110 -5.12 -7.06 -1.41
N LEU A 111 -5.03 -8.38 -1.47
CA LEU A 111 -3.95 -9.17 -0.90
C LEU A 111 -3.37 -10.11 -1.95
N ASN A 112 -2.05 -10.20 -2.03
CA ASN A 112 -1.38 -11.23 -2.79
C ASN A 112 -1.22 -12.48 -1.92
N LEU A 113 -1.82 -13.60 -2.32
CA LEU A 113 -1.78 -14.84 -1.54
C LEU A 113 -0.40 -15.52 -1.54
N THR A 114 0.46 -15.19 -2.52
CA THR A 114 1.80 -15.74 -2.62
C THR A 114 2.82 -14.90 -1.84
N ASP A 115 2.62 -13.58 -1.81
CA ASP A 115 3.47 -12.63 -1.12
C ASP A 115 2.58 -11.53 -0.51
N GLU A 116 2.20 -11.75 0.73
CA GLU A 116 1.25 -10.88 1.43
C GLU A 116 1.78 -9.46 1.65
N GLU A 117 3.10 -9.29 1.71
CA GLU A 117 3.72 -7.99 1.94
C GLU A 117 3.78 -7.12 0.69
N SER A 118 3.74 -7.70 -0.49
CA SER A 118 3.70 -6.93 -1.74
C SER A 118 2.46 -6.03 -1.82
N ARG A 119 2.58 -4.95 -2.58
CA ARG A 119 1.49 -3.99 -2.82
C ARG A 119 1.31 -3.78 -4.30
N ILE A 120 0.07 -3.49 -4.70
CA ILE A 120 -0.21 -3.08 -6.06
C ILE A 120 0.40 -1.69 -6.29
N MET A 121 1.28 -1.59 -7.26
CA MET A 121 2.01 -0.37 -7.58
C MET A 121 1.91 -0.06 -9.06
N PRO A 122 1.86 1.22 -9.46
CA PRO A 122 1.98 1.59 -10.86
C PRO A 122 3.38 1.27 -11.38
N VAL A 123 3.47 0.78 -12.60
CA VAL A 123 4.75 0.45 -13.25
C VAL A 123 5.04 1.34 -14.44
N ALA A 124 6.31 1.50 -14.79
CA ALA A 124 6.74 2.22 -15.96
C ALA A 124 6.15 1.56 -17.23
N GLY A 125 5.62 2.37 -18.14
CA GLY A 125 4.92 1.87 -19.33
C GLY A 125 3.41 1.69 -19.14
N GLY A 126 2.89 1.93 -17.95
CA GLY A 126 1.47 1.85 -17.59
C GLY A 126 1.07 0.47 -17.06
N GLY A 127 -0.02 0.45 -16.30
CA GLY A 127 -0.49 -0.74 -15.61
C GLY A 127 -0.10 -0.79 -14.13
N PHE A 128 -0.37 -1.92 -13.50
CA PHE A 128 -0.14 -2.15 -12.07
C PHE A 128 0.40 -3.56 -11.84
N GLU A 129 1.37 -3.68 -10.95
CA GLU A 129 1.92 -4.96 -10.53
C GLU A 129 2.01 -5.07 -9.01
N GLN A 130 2.08 -6.31 -8.50
CA GLN A 130 2.40 -6.57 -7.11
C GLN A 130 3.91 -6.44 -6.93
N ALA A 131 4.33 -5.42 -6.21
CA ALA A 131 5.73 -5.03 -6.13
C ALA A 131 6.07 -4.39 -4.77
N TYR A 132 7.33 -4.08 -4.62
CA TYR A 132 7.90 -3.23 -3.58
C TYR A 132 8.49 -1.99 -4.22
N ASN A 133 8.54 -0.90 -3.46
CA ASN A 133 9.25 0.30 -3.88
C ASN A 133 10.66 0.26 -3.27
N ALA A 134 11.67 0.15 -4.14
CA ALA A 134 13.08 0.15 -3.74
C ALA A 134 13.66 1.57 -3.86
N GLN A 135 14.24 2.05 -2.77
CA GLN A 135 14.86 3.38 -2.67
C GLN A 135 16.37 3.22 -2.53
N ALA A 136 17.13 4.04 -3.23
CA ALA A 136 18.59 4.07 -3.11
C ALA A 136 19.09 5.51 -3.08
N ALA A 137 19.96 5.83 -2.12
CA ALA A 137 20.77 7.04 -2.18
C ALA A 137 22.14 6.72 -2.80
N VAL A 138 22.50 7.49 -3.81
CA VAL A 138 23.73 7.30 -4.59
C VAL A 138 24.60 8.55 -4.42
N ASP A 139 25.88 8.37 -4.09
CA ASP A 139 26.84 9.47 -4.12
C ASP A 139 27.12 9.89 -5.56
N THR A 140 26.87 11.16 -5.86
CA THR A 140 26.98 11.70 -7.23
C THR A 140 28.42 11.75 -7.77
N THR A 141 29.41 11.68 -6.89
CA THR A 141 30.82 11.72 -7.27
C THR A 141 31.37 10.34 -7.62
N SER A 142 31.12 9.36 -6.74
CA SER A 142 31.62 8.00 -6.89
C SER A 142 30.65 7.07 -7.60
N LEU A 143 29.37 7.45 -7.73
CA LEU A 143 28.25 6.64 -8.23
C LEU A 143 28.01 5.36 -7.40
N LEU A 144 28.48 5.33 -6.18
CA LEU A 144 28.24 4.21 -5.25
C LEU A 144 26.92 4.40 -4.50
N ILE A 145 26.20 3.30 -4.29
CA ILE A 145 25.05 3.29 -3.41
C ILE A 145 25.55 3.43 -1.98
N VAL A 146 25.14 4.47 -1.28
CA VAL A 146 25.52 4.74 0.11
C VAL A 146 24.49 4.22 1.11
N THR A 147 23.24 4.15 0.70
CA THR A 147 22.19 3.47 1.47
C THR A 147 21.06 3.03 0.55
N LEU A 148 20.33 2.02 0.98
CA LEU A 148 19.16 1.51 0.26
C LEU A 148 18.05 1.10 1.24
N GLY A 149 16.82 1.11 0.75
CA GLY A 149 15.67 0.67 1.52
C GLY A 149 14.61 0.06 0.61
N VAL A 150 13.77 -0.78 1.19
CA VAL A 150 12.60 -1.33 0.51
C VAL A 150 11.37 -0.96 1.32
N THR A 151 10.35 -0.46 0.65
CA THR A 151 9.10 -0.01 1.27
C THR A 151 7.88 -0.53 0.53
N GLN A 152 6.76 -0.57 1.23
CA GLN A 152 5.45 -0.90 0.67
C GLN A 152 4.67 0.35 0.19
N ALA A 153 5.28 1.53 0.28
CA ALA A 153 4.66 2.78 -0.16
C ALA A 153 4.60 2.83 -1.70
N CYS A 154 3.42 3.09 -2.24
CA CYS A 154 3.21 3.16 -3.69
C CYS A 154 3.71 4.47 -4.34
N ASN A 155 4.29 5.37 -3.55
CA ASN A 155 4.85 6.63 -4.02
C ASN A 155 6.05 7.06 -3.17
N ASP A 156 6.84 8.00 -3.70
CA ASP A 156 8.12 8.40 -3.13
C ASP A 156 8.02 9.58 -2.14
N LYS A 157 6.85 10.19 -2.01
CA LYS A 157 6.65 11.43 -1.21
C LYS A 157 7.03 11.30 0.27
N GLU A 158 6.91 10.10 0.82
CA GLU A 158 7.22 9.84 2.24
C GLU A 158 8.60 9.18 2.41
N GLN A 159 9.42 9.05 1.33
CA GLN A 159 10.65 8.27 1.37
C GLN A 159 11.92 9.10 1.66
N VAL A 160 11.87 10.43 1.57
CA VAL A 160 13.02 11.29 1.87
C VAL A 160 13.41 11.21 3.34
N VAL A 161 12.46 11.29 4.27
CA VAL A 161 12.74 11.28 5.70
C VAL A 161 13.42 9.96 6.14
N PRO A 162 12.87 8.75 5.82
CA PRO A 162 13.55 7.50 6.13
C PRO A 162 14.95 7.39 5.54
N MET A 163 15.17 7.95 4.34
CA MET A 163 16.48 7.95 3.70
C MET A 163 17.46 8.87 4.41
N LEU A 164 17.03 10.05 4.85
CA LEU A 164 17.85 10.97 5.66
C LEU A 164 18.23 10.33 7.00
N GLU A 165 17.33 9.60 7.65
CA GLU A 165 17.61 8.87 8.88
C GLU A 165 18.69 7.79 8.66
N GLN A 166 18.62 7.05 7.54
CA GLN A 166 19.66 6.08 7.19
C GLN A 166 21.01 6.75 6.89
N LEU A 167 21.02 7.89 6.19
CA LEU A 167 22.23 8.65 5.94
C LEU A 167 22.86 9.17 7.25
N ALA A 168 22.06 9.56 8.22
CA ALA A 168 22.52 10.10 9.50
C ALA A 168 23.28 9.08 10.38
N VAL A 169 22.99 7.77 10.21
CA VAL A 169 23.66 6.71 10.96
C VAL A 169 24.92 6.14 10.28
N LEU A 170 25.24 6.62 9.09
CA LEU A 170 26.45 6.22 8.38
C LEU A 170 27.72 6.65 9.15
N PRO A 171 28.83 5.89 9.04
CA PRO A 171 30.10 6.25 9.64
C PRO A 171 30.57 7.63 9.18
N LYS A 172 30.99 8.48 10.11
CA LYS A 172 31.47 9.84 9.81
C LYS A 172 32.67 9.86 8.85
N SER A 173 33.43 8.77 8.77
CA SER A 173 34.52 8.61 7.81
C SER A 173 34.07 8.65 6.33
N LEU A 174 32.80 8.38 6.07
CA LEU A 174 32.22 8.50 4.72
C LEU A 174 31.84 9.94 4.36
N GLY A 175 32.00 10.89 5.30
CA GLY A 175 31.57 12.27 5.12
C GLY A 175 30.10 12.48 5.45
N GLN A 176 29.58 13.64 5.05
CA GLN A 176 28.19 14.01 5.21
C GLN A 176 27.64 14.54 3.89
N ALA A 177 26.41 14.16 3.57
CA ALA A 177 25.71 14.70 2.43
C ALA A 177 25.52 16.22 2.61
N LYS A 178 25.88 17.01 1.59
CA LYS A 178 25.68 18.47 1.58
C LYS A 178 24.44 18.87 0.81
N SER A 179 24.08 18.09 -0.21
CA SER A 179 22.93 18.30 -1.06
C SER A 179 22.23 16.98 -1.38
N LEU A 180 20.94 17.05 -1.65
CA LEU A 180 20.11 15.94 -2.07
C LEU A 180 19.44 16.28 -3.39
N LEU A 181 19.68 15.47 -4.41
CA LEU A 181 19.03 15.57 -5.72
C LEU A 181 17.94 14.51 -5.80
N ALA A 182 16.73 14.91 -6.14
CA ALA A 182 15.61 13.98 -6.32
C ALA A 182 14.66 14.48 -7.41
N ASP A 183 13.87 13.55 -7.94
CA ASP A 183 12.87 13.86 -8.96
C ASP A 183 11.56 14.44 -8.37
N THR A 184 10.60 14.72 -9.25
CA THR A 184 9.31 15.32 -8.86
C THR A 184 8.45 14.43 -7.98
N GLY A 185 8.68 13.11 -7.97
CA GLY A 185 7.98 12.15 -7.12
C GLY A 185 8.22 12.38 -5.64
N PHE A 186 9.40 12.91 -5.30
CA PHE A 186 9.79 13.23 -3.91
C PHE A 186 9.37 14.63 -3.45
N TYR A 187 8.84 15.48 -4.34
CA TYR A 187 8.56 16.86 -3.97
C TYR A 187 7.39 16.98 -2.96
N SER A 188 7.70 17.52 -1.80
CA SER A 188 6.72 18.00 -0.81
C SER A 188 7.38 19.06 0.09
N ALA A 189 6.59 19.99 0.63
CA ALA A 189 7.10 20.97 1.59
C ALA A 189 7.78 20.29 2.79
N LYS A 190 7.18 19.20 3.29
CA LYS A 190 7.72 18.39 4.40
C LYS A 190 9.11 17.83 4.09
N ASN A 191 9.36 17.38 2.86
CA ASN A 191 10.66 16.83 2.47
C ASN A 191 11.73 17.91 2.35
N VAL A 192 11.35 19.10 1.85
CA VAL A 192 12.24 20.27 1.83
C VAL A 192 12.63 20.65 3.25
N GLU A 193 11.65 20.84 4.14
CA GLU A 193 11.86 21.16 5.56
C GLU A 193 12.74 20.11 6.26
N ALA A 194 12.54 18.82 5.97
CA ALA A 194 13.33 17.73 6.55
C ALA A 194 14.80 17.78 6.11
N CYS A 195 15.07 18.06 4.83
CA CYS A 195 16.44 18.26 4.32
C CYS A 195 17.11 19.46 5.00
N GLU A 196 16.42 20.59 5.08
CA GLU A 196 16.93 21.81 5.73
C GLU A 196 17.23 21.59 7.21
N ALA A 197 16.36 20.87 7.92
CA ALA A 197 16.59 20.48 9.32
C ALA A 197 17.84 19.62 9.50
N CYS A 198 18.16 18.79 8.52
CA CYS A 198 19.40 18.00 8.46
C CYS A 198 20.60 18.79 7.92
N ARG A 199 20.46 20.07 7.58
CA ARG A 199 21.48 20.91 6.93
C ARG A 199 21.94 20.35 5.58
N ILE A 200 21.02 19.75 4.85
CA ILE A 200 21.23 19.23 3.49
C ILE A 200 20.44 20.12 2.54
N GLU A 201 21.10 20.67 1.52
CA GLU A 201 20.45 21.52 0.53
C GLU A 201 19.59 20.68 -0.43
N PRO A 202 18.25 20.87 -0.51
CA PRO A 202 17.37 20.05 -1.33
C PRO A 202 17.31 20.59 -2.78
N PHE A 203 17.70 19.80 -3.74
CA PHE A 203 17.48 19.97 -5.18
C PHE A 203 16.41 18.96 -5.65
N ILE A 204 15.16 19.18 -5.24
CA ILE A 204 14.05 18.33 -5.61
C ILE A 204 13.29 18.98 -6.76
N ALA A 205 13.17 18.27 -7.88
CA ALA A 205 12.49 18.79 -9.06
C ALA A 205 11.01 19.09 -8.76
N VAL A 206 10.52 20.23 -9.20
CA VAL A 206 9.10 20.58 -9.12
C VAL A 206 8.40 20.29 -10.45
N LYS A 207 7.13 19.93 -10.39
CA LYS A 207 6.33 19.75 -11.60
C LYS A 207 6.26 21.09 -12.34
N ARG A 208 6.63 21.10 -13.61
CA ARG A 208 6.43 22.29 -14.46
C ARG A 208 4.92 22.52 -14.63
N ASP A 209 4.49 23.75 -14.40
CA ASP A 209 3.20 24.17 -14.89
C ASP A 209 3.26 24.17 -16.43
N GLU A 210 2.39 23.40 -17.08
CA GLU A 210 2.25 23.49 -18.53
C GLU A 210 1.75 24.90 -18.83
N PRO A 211 2.42 25.65 -19.73
CA PRO A 211 1.88 26.94 -20.14
C PRO A 211 0.54 26.72 -20.84
N HIS A 212 -0.48 27.37 -20.33
CA HIS A 212 -1.84 27.41 -20.94
C HIS A 212 -1.81 28.07 -22.32
#